data_3d98e4cbe040839053165a6ab8626413
#
_entry.id   3d98e4cbe040839053165a6ab8626413
#
_cell.length_a   1.000
_cell.length_b   1.000
_cell.length_c   1.000
_cell.angle_alpha   90.00
_cell.angle_beta   90.00
_cell.angle_gamma   90.00
#
_symmetry.space_group_name_H-M   'P 1'
#
loop_
_entity.id
_entity.type
_entity.pdbx_description
1 polymer ?
#
loop_
_entity_poly.entity_id
_entity_poly.type
_entity_poly.pdbx_seq_one_letter_code
_entity_poly.pdbx_strand_id
1 'polypeptide(L)'
;MKKSIIALAAAALMTACTSAPESETNIEETTTAEAMERNLFIVDPQNGFMDTGSLPVAGSQARMDSLASYLKSLPLDYYDQILVSLDWHTVNHSSFAEYGGPWPEHCVAFTTGALVTEPLMTELLRWMKEDKVKFILKGQLKEKDEYSSLDNEENAAFIKNALANTKTLDVCGVVGTVCVQNTLKGLIEKEAIAPSKINVLYQYTAQFDDKAEAEFIEWCKANIK
;
A
#
# COMPACT_ATOMS: atom_id res chain seq x y z
N MET A 1 15.05 -2.08 66.64
CA MET A 1 14.61 -1.45 67.90
C MET A 1 13.38 -0.60 67.62
N LYS A 2 12.28 -0.90 68.41
CA LYS A 2 11.04 -0.12 68.63
C LYS A 2 10.19 0.30 67.41
N LYS A 3 9.16 -0.41 67.06
CA LYS A 3 7.73 -0.44 67.41
C LYS A 3 7.15 0.91 67.87
N SER A 4 6.13 1.40 67.14
CA SER A 4 4.93 1.96 67.73
C SER A 4 3.77 1.93 66.71
N ILE A 5 2.76 1.19 67.11
CA ILE A 5 1.40 1.10 66.59
C ILE A 5 0.61 2.17 67.28
N ILE A 6 -0.21 2.96 66.65
CA ILE A 6 -1.36 3.63 67.24
C ILE A 6 -2.56 3.42 66.28
N ALA A 7 -3.47 2.62 66.80
CA ALA A 7 -4.85 2.53 66.34
C ALA A 7 -5.71 3.50 67.15
N LEU A 8 -6.64 4.19 66.57
CA LEU A 8 -7.81 4.70 67.28
C LEU A 8 -9.05 4.77 66.38
N ALA A 9 -10.11 4.40 66.99
CA ALA A 9 -11.40 3.95 66.51
C ALA A 9 -12.37 5.03 66.01
N ALA A 10 -13.26 4.60 65.18
CA ALA A 10 -14.71 4.80 65.03
C ALA A 10 -15.37 6.10 65.50
N ALA A 11 -16.17 6.68 64.60
CA ALA A 11 -17.53 7.16 64.86
C ALA A 11 -18.37 7.18 63.61
N ALA A 12 -19.44 6.38 63.63
CA ALA A 12 -20.47 6.39 62.63
C ALA A 12 -21.38 7.60 62.88
N LEU A 13 -21.73 8.34 61.77
CA LEU A 13 -22.90 9.19 61.74
C LEU A 13 -23.70 8.84 60.49
N MET A 14 -24.83 8.22 60.70
CA MET A 14 -25.88 8.06 59.68
C MET A 14 -26.59 9.40 59.52
N THR A 15 -26.63 9.92 58.30
CA THR A 15 -27.62 10.92 57.91
C THR A 15 -28.23 10.47 56.59
N ALA A 16 -29.49 10.09 56.65
CA ALA A 16 -30.32 9.83 55.51
C ALA A 16 -30.65 11.15 54.81
N CYS A 17 -30.40 11.26 53.52
CA CYS A 17 -31.02 12.25 52.66
C CYS A 17 -31.42 11.59 51.35
N THR A 18 -32.69 11.70 51.17
CA THR A 18 -33.62 11.50 50.04
C THR A 18 -33.01 11.51 48.63
N SER A 19 -33.38 10.44 47.93
CA SER A 19 -33.19 10.24 46.49
C SER A 19 -33.92 11.31 45.66
N ALA A 20 -33.19 12.00 44.80
CA ALA A 20 -33.71 12.62 43.57
C ALA A 20 -33.32 11.72 42.39
N PRO A 21 -34.15 11.58 41.36
CA PRO A 21 -33.82 10.74 40.21
C PRO A 21 -32.76 11.42 39.33
N GLU A 22 -31.62 10.77 39.21
CA GLU A 22 -30.64 11.10 38.20
C GLU A 22 -31.26 10.82 36.80
N SER A 23 -31.42 11.87 36.03
CA SER A 23 -31.71 11.74 34.59
C SER A 23 -30.49 11.12 33.94
N GLU A 24 -30.61 9.87 33.53
CA GLU A 24 -29.68 9.27 32.55
C GLU A 24 -29.71 10.10 31.27
N THR A 25 -28.73 10.97 31.09
CA THR A 25 -28.41 11.52 29.80
C THR A 25 -27.82 10.39 28.96
N ASN A 26 -28.67 9.78 28.15
CA ASN A 26 -28.26 8.96 27.04
C ASN A 26 -27.32 9.82 26.18
N ILE A 27 -26.03 9.63 26.33
CA ILE A 27 -25.04 10.08 25.35
C ILE A 27 -25.23 9.13 24.18
N GLU A 28 -26.05 9.57 23.21
CA GLU A 28 -26.03 8.96 21.87
C GLU A 28 -24.60 9.03 21.40
N GLU A 29 -23.95 7.87 21.37
CA GLU A 29 -22.70 7.64 20.64
C GLU A 29 -22.97 8.11 19.20
N THR A 30 -22.47 9.30 18.89
CA THR A 30 -22.42 9.80 17.52
C THR A 30 -21.71 8.74 16.69
N THR A 31 -22.50 8.05 15.87
CA THR A 31 -22.04 7.20 14.80
C THR A 31 -20.88 7.90 14.10
N THR A 32 -19.66 7.37 14.34
CA THR A 32 -18.50 7.71 13.54
C THR A 32 -18.89 7.58 12.08
N ALA A 33 -18.73 8.65 11.30
CA ALA A 33 -18.89 8.60 9.87
C ALA A 33 -18.15 7.34 9.37
N GLU A 34 -18.85 6.49 8.59
CA GLU A 34 -18.25 5.29 8.01
C GLU A 34 -16.95 5.73 7.33
N ALA A 35 -15.82 5.29 7.87
CA ALA A 35 -14.52 5.57 7.29
C ALA A 35 -14.59 5.10 5.82
N MET A 36 -14.32 6.00 4.89
CA MET A 36 -14.25 5.63 3.47
C MET A 36 -12.98 4.81 3.29
N GLU A 37 -13.13 3.49 3.34
CA GLU A 37 -12.02 2.53 3.22
C GLU A 37 -11.49 2.55 1.79
N ARG A 38 -10.70 3.59 1.51
CA ARG A 38 -10.00 3.81 0.25
C ARG A 38 -8.53 3.52 0.44
N ASN A 39 -8.00 2.63 -0.39
CA ASN A 39 -6.60 2.28 -0.40
C ASN A 39 -5.96 2.59 -1.75
N LEU A 40 -4.63 2.76 -1.76
CA LEU A 40 -3.83 2.93 -2.95
C LEU A 40 -2.81 1.80 -3.04
N PHE A 41 -2.63 1.21 -4.23
CA PHE A 41 -1.55 0.29 -4.53
C PHE A 41 -0.66 0.88 -5.62
N ILE A 42 0.58 1.20 -5.28
CA ILE A 42 1.59 1.70 -6.20
C ILE A 42 2.54 0.54 -6.53
N VAL A 43 2.60 0.17 -7.80
CA VAL A 43 3.39 -0.97 -8.25
C VAL A 43 4.74 -0.49 -8.75
N ASP A 44 5.81 -0.93 -8.10
CA ASP A 44 7.22 -0.84 -8.49
C ASP A 44 7.71 0.57 -8.91
N PRO A 45 7.49 1.63 -8.12
CA PRO A 45 7.87 3.00 -8.48
C PRO A 45 9.37 3.26 -8.28
N GLN A 46 10.24 2.43 -8.87
CA GLN A 46 11.66 2.35 -8.55
C GLN A 46 12.53 3.01 -9.63
N ASN A 47 13.69 3.55 -9.20
CA ASN A 47 14.65 4.21 -10.10
C ASN A 47 15.10 3.33 -11.27
N GLY A 48 15.15 2.00 -11.09
CA GLY A 48 15.51 1.04 -12.13
C GLY A 48 14.59 1.09 -13.36
N PHE A 49 13.33 1.51 -13.17
CA PHE A 49 12.31 1.63 -14.23
C PHE A 49 12.14 3.07 -14.75
N MET A 50 12.78 4.07 -14.14
CA MET A 50 12.65 5.45 -14.61
C MET A 50 13.38 5.64 -15.95
N ASP A 51 13.14 6.77 -16.65
CA ASP A 51 13.67 7.05 -17.99
C ASP A 51 15.18 6.86 -18.13
N THR A 52 15.92 6.99 -17.04
CA THR A 52 17.39 6.80 -16.99
C THR A 52 17.81 5.56 -16.20
N GLY A 53 16.87 4.72 -15.83
CA GLY A 53 17.11 3.47 -15.10
C GLY A 53 17.73 2.37 -15.96
N SER A 54 18.03 1.23 -15.35
CA SER A 54 18.64 0.08 -16.04
C SER A 54 17.65 -0.73 -16.89
N LEU A 55 16.35 -0.61 -16.63
CA LEU A 55 15.26 -1.11 -17.48
C LEU A 55 14.29 0.07 -17.74
N PRO A 56 14.67 1.01 -18.61
CA PRO A 56 13.97 2.27 -18.75
C PRO A 56 12.58 2.12 -19.38
N VAL A 57 11.60 2.79 -18.79
CA VAL A 57 10.23 2.90 -19.27
C VAL A 57 9.97 4.37 -19.60
N ALA A 58 9.74 4.67 -20.89
CA ALA A 58 9.63 6.04 -21.37
C ALA A 58 8.51 6.82 -20.64
N GLY A 59 8.82 8.02 -20.16
CA GLY A 59 7.89 8.91 -19.46
C GLY A 59 7.51 8.45 -18.03
N SER A 60 8.14 7.40 -17.52
CA SER A 60 7.86 6.88 -16.18
C SER A 60 8.18 7.90 -15.08
N GLN A 61 9.30 8.64 -15.19
CA GLN A 61 9.64 9.68 -14.22
C GLN A 61 8.53 10.74 -14.15
N ALA A 62 8.06 11.24 -15.29
CA ALA A 62 7.00 12.24 -15.32
C ALA A 62 5.67 11.72 -14.72
N ARG A 63 5.35 10.44 -14.90
CA ARG A 63 4.18 9.80 -14.27
C ARG A 63 4.33 9.72 -12.75
N MET A 64 5.53 9.36 -12.25
CA MET A 64 5.80 9.30 -10.81
C MET A 64 5.87 10.70 -10.17
N ASP A 65 6.41 11.69 -10.85
CA ASP A 65 6.38 13.11 -10.42
C ASP A 65 4.95 13.64 -10.30
N SER A 66 4.10 13.26 -11.26
CA SER A 66 2.67 13.60 -11.25
C SER A 66 1.93 12.91 -10.11
N LEU A 67 2.25 11.63 -9.83
CA LEU A 67 1.72 10.89 -8.68
C LEU A 67 2.15 11.53 -7.36
N ALA A 68 3.42 11.91 -7.23
CA ALA A 68 3.92 12.63 -6.04
C ALA A 68 3.16 13.95 -5.83
N SER A 69 2.95 14.72 -6.90
CA SER A 69 2.17 15.96 -6.86
C SER A 69 0.72 15.74 -6.46
N TYR A 70 0.11 14.66 -6.96
CA TYR A 70 -1.23 14.23 -6.57
C TYR A 70 -1.28 13.89 -5.07
N LEU A 71 -0.40 13.01 -4.58
CA LEU A 71 -0.35 12.65 -3.15
C LEU A 71 -0.11 13.85 -2.25
N LYS A 72 0.72 14.80 -2.70
CA LYS A 72 0.98 16.07 -1.98
C LYS A 72 -0.28 16.92 -1.82
N SER A 73 -1.17 16.90 -2.80
CA SER A 73 -2.42 17.68 -2.80
C SER A 73 -3.51 17.10 -1.90
N LEU A 74 -3.38 15.82 -1.50
CA LEU A 74 -4.37 15.13 -0.71
C LEU A 74 -4.18 15.36 0.80
N PRO A 75 -5.29 15.41 1.57
CA PRO A 75 -5.22 15.31 3.01
C PRO A 75 -4.79 13.89 3.42
N LEU A 76 -4.15 13.76 4.60
CA LEU A 76 -3.58 12.47 5.04
C LEU A 76 -4.62 11.42 5.44
N ASP A 77 -5.89 11.77 5.49
CA ASP A 77 -7.01 10.86 5.73
C ASP A 77 -7.71 10.39 4.43
N TYR A 78 -7.24 10.84 3.25
CA TYR A 78 -7.82 10.44 1.96
C TYR A 78 -7.65 8.95 1.63
N TYR A 79 -6.47 8.37 1.94
CA TYR A 79 -6.21 6.94 1.89
C TYR A 79 -6.04 6.40 3.30
N ASP A 80 -6.65 5.26 3.58
CA ASP A 80 -6.46 4.54 4.83
C ASP A 80 -5.12 3.83 4.83
N GLN A 81 -4.73 3.27 3.67
CA GLN A 81 -3.45 2.61 3.48
C GLN A 81 -2.92 2.80 2.05
N ILE A 82 -1.61 2.89 1.93
CA ILE A 82 -0.86 2.88 0.67
C ILE A 82 0.05 1.65 0.66
N LEU A 83 -0.22 0.70 -0.23
CA LEU A 83 0.63 -0.44 -0.50
C LEU A 83 1.61 -0.08 -1.61
N VAL A 84 2.88 -0.42 -1.46
CA VAL A 84 3.91 -0.15 -2.47
C VAL A 84 4.68 -1.44 -2.71
N SER A 85 4.55 -2.05 -3.89
CA SER A 85 5.42 -3.17 -4.25
C SER A 85 6.77 -2.69 -4.77
N LEU A 86 7.78 -3.49 -4.56
CA LEU A 86 9.15 -3.23 -5.01
C LEU A 86 9.76 -4.52 -5.55
N ASP A 87 10.29 -4.49 -6.77
CA ASP A 87 11.24 -5.49 -7.24
C ASP A 87 12.50 -5.45 -6.40
N TRP A 88 12.92 -6.62 -5.88
CA TRP A 88 14.03 -6.69 -4.94
C TRP A 88 14.92 -7.89 -5.25
N HIS A 89 15.53 -7.84 -6.43
CA HIS A 89 16.25 -8.98 -7.00
C HIS A 89 17.61 -9.21 -6.37
N THR A 90 17.99 -10.49 -6.23
CA THR A 90 19.39 -10.84 -5.95
C THR A 90 20.27 -10.51 -7.16
N VAL A 91 21.57 -10.28 -6.94
CA VAL A 91 22.53 -9.91 -8.01
C VAL A 91 22.63 -10.91 -9.16
N ASN A 92 22.21 -12.15 -8.95
CA ASN A 92 22.25 -13.25 -9.91
C ASN A 92 20.88 -13.85 -10.14
N HIS A 93 19.85 -13.01 -10.16
CA HIS A 93 18.46 -13.43 -10.32
C HIS A 93 18.20 -14.03 -11.71
N SER A 94 17.38 -15.09 -11.77
CA SER A 94 17.09 -15.84 -13.00
C SER A 94 16.33 -15.03 -14.06
N SER A 95 15.69 -13.92 -13.70
CA SER A 95 15.04 -13.02 -14.67
C SER A 95 16.02 -12.23 -15.54
N PHE A 96 17.30 -12.11 -15.14
CA PHE A 96 18.29 -11.32 -15.86
C PHE A 96 18.87 -12.08 -17.06
N ALA A 97 19.09 -11.36 -18.15
CA ALA A 97 19.61 -11.92 -19.40
C ALA A 97 20.94 -12.65 -19.23
N GLU A 98 21.81 -12.19 -18.33
CA GLU A 98 23.08 -12.85 -17.99
C GLU A 98 22.86 -14.26 -17.41
N TYR A 99 21.72 -14.48 -16.76
CA TYR A 99 21.34 -15.77 -16.13
C TYR A 99 20.23 -16.50 -16.89
N GLY A 100 19.97 -16.10 -18.15
CA GLY A 100 19.04 -16.77 -19.08
C GLY A 100 17.61 -16.22 -19.06
N GLY A 101 17.35 -15.18 -18.32
CA GLY A 101 16.05 -14.50 -18.28
C GLY A 101 15.84 -13.50 -19.43
N PRO A 102 14.67 -12.89 -19.54
CA PRO A 102 14.32 -11.97 -20.60
C PRO A 102 14.76 -10.51 -20.36
N TRP A 103 15.14 -10.13 -19.12
CA TRP A 103 15.32 -8.74 -18.73
C TRP A 103 16.79 -8.36 -18.55
N PRO A 104 17.18 -7.10 -18.82
CA PRO A 104 18.45 -6.59 -18.33
C PRO A 104 18.47 -6.58 -16.79
N GLU A 105 19.66 -6.52 -16.19
CA GLU A 105 19.77 -6.35 -14.75
C GLU A 105 19.05 -5.06 -14.30
N HIS A 106 18.15 -5.19 -13.33
CA HIS A 106 17.39 -4.07 -12.78
C HIS A 106 17.00 -4.34 -11.32
N CYS A 107 16.72 -3.29 -10.59
CA CYS A 107 16.20 -3.34 -9.21
C CYS A 107 16.95 -4.33 -8.29
N VAL A 108 18.27 -4.43 -8.45
CA VAL A 108 19.11 -5.27 -7.57
C VAL A 108 19.04 -4.72 -6.15
N ALA A 109 18.76 -5.61 -5.21
CA ALA A 109 18.59 -5.29 -3.80
C ALA A 109 19.72 -4.41 -3.26
N PHE A 110 19.38 -3.40 -2.47
CA PHE A 110 20.28 -2.43 -1.84
C PHE A 110 21.03 -1.48 -2.81
N THR A 111 20.74 -1.53 -4.12
CA THR A 111 21.25 -0.55 -5.08
C THR A 111 20.31 0.64 -5.24
N THR A 112 20.80 1.74 -5.81
CA THR A 112 19.97 2.92 -6.12
C THR A 112 18.81 2.56 -7.05
N GLY A 113 18.99 1.59 -7.97
CA GLY A 113 17.95 1.11 -8.88
C GLY A 113 16.75 0.50 -8.18
N ALA A 114 16.96 -0.14 -7.01
CA ALA A 114 15.89 -0.75 -6.23
C ALA A 114 15.12 0.24 -5.33
N LEU A 115 15.60 1.48 -5.20
CA LEU A 115 14.95 2.48 -4.35
C LEU A 115 13.80 3.15 -5.10
N VAL A 116 12.76 3.55 -4.34
CA VAL A 116 11.67 4.38 -4.84
C VAL A 116 12.21 5.70 -5.37
N THR A 117 11.71 6.15 -6.52
CA THR A 117 12.14 7.41 -7.15
C THR A 117 11.72 8.64 -6.35
N GLU A 118 12.55 9.68 -6.41
CA GLU A 118 12.18 11.03 -5.95
C GLU A 118 11.43 11.79 -7.07
N PRO A 119 10.45 12.65 -6.75
CA PRO A 119 10.00 13.11 -5.41
C PRO A 119 8.94 12.20 -4.74
N LEU A 120 8.58 11.04 -5.35
CA LEU A 120 7.54 10.18 -4.79
C LEU A 120 7.90 9.68 -3.39
N MET A 121 9.16 9.28 -3.17
CA MET A 121 9.60 8.84 -1.85
C MET A 121 9.42 9.92 -0.78
N THR A 122 9.68 11.18 -1.12
CA THR A 122 9.46 12.32 -0.21
C THR A 122 7.99 12.40 0.25
N GLU A 123 7.04 12.19 -0.66
CA GLU A 123 5.61 12.19 -0.29
C GLU A 123 5.22 10.95 0.50
N LEU A 124 5.72 9.77 0.13
CA LEU A 124 5.48 8.55 0.90
C LEU A 124 5.97 8.67 2.34
N LEU A 125 7.13 9.32 2.58
CA LEU A 125 7.62 9.61 3.93
C LEU A 125 6.63 10.45 4.76
N ARG A 126 5.86 11.35 4.12
CA ARG A 126 4.82 12.12 4.80
C ARG A 126 3.67 11.21 5.27
N TRP A 127 3.23 10.26 4.42
CA TRP A 127 2.21 9.27 4.76
C TRP A 127 2.71 8.20 5.75
N MET A 128 4.01 7.86 5.72
CA MET A 128 4.63 6.94 6.68
C MET A 128 4.61 7.45 8.11
N LYS A 129 4.63 8.77 8.33
CA LYS A 129 4.49 9.36 9.67
C LYS A 129 3.13 9.07 10.32
N GLU A 130 2.13 8.73 9.52
CA GLU A 130 0.79 8.32 9.94
C GLU A 130 0.61 6.79 9.89
N ASP A 131 1.70 6.02 9.79
CA ASP A 131 1.72 4.55 9.69
C ASP A 131 0.94 3.97 8.49
N LYS A 132 0.67 4.76 7.46
CA LYS A 132 -0.21 4.41 6.33
C LYS A 132 0.47 3.74 5.15
N VAL A 133 1.80 3.67 5.10
CA VAL A 133 2.54 3.05 3.98
C VAL A 133 3.08 1.69 4.36
N LYS A 134 2.88 0.70 3.47
CA LYS A 134 3.44 -0.65 3.61
C LYS A 134 4.20 -1.02 2.34
N PHE A 135 5.50 -1.31 2.47
CA PHE A 135 6.32 -1.82 1.38
C PHE A 135 6.24 -3.34 1.31
N ILE A 136 6.14 -3.87 0.10
CA ILE A 136 6.00 -5.30 -0.19
C ILE A 136 7.07 -5.68 -1.21
N LEU A 137 8.05 -6.46 -0.80
CA LEU A 137 9.15 -6.88 -1.66
C LEU A 137 8.76 -8.11 -2.47
N LYS A 138 9.09 -8.13 -3.77
CA LYS A 138 8.90 -9.28 -4.66
C LYS A 138 10.19 -9.60 -5.43
N GLY A 139 10.27 -10.77 -6.05
CA GLY A 139 11.45 -11.19 -6.81
C GLY A 139 12.70 -11.44 -5.95
N GLN A 140 12.53 -11.78 -4.66
CA GLN A 140 13.64 -12.01 -3.73
C GLN A 140 14.29 -13.39 -3.91
N LEU A 141 13.56 -14.36 -4.47
CA LEU A 141 14.04 -15.72 -4.67
C LEU A 141 14.77 -15.82 -6.00
N LYS A 142 16.05 -16.15 -5.97
CA LYS A 142 16.94 -16.20 -7.13
C LYS A 142 16.34 -16.94 -8.34
N GLU A 143 15.65 -18.06 -8.12
CA GLU A 143 15.17 -18.94 -9.18
C GLU A 143 13.69 -18.70 -9.55
N LYS A 144 13.06 -17.68 -8.96
CA LYS A 144 11.64 -17.40 -9.19
C LYS A 144 11.42 -15.96 -9.61
N ASP A 145 10.94 -15.76 -10.82
CA ASP A 145 10.47 -14.47 -11.27
C ASP A 145 9.05 -14.21 -10.73
N GLU A 146 8.83 -13.05 -10.15
CA GLU A 146 7.55 -12.64 -9.54
C GLU A 146 7.11 -11.32 -10.18
N TYR A 147 6.25 -11.39 -11.20
CA TYR A 147 5.69 -10.19 -11.82
C TYR A 147 4.68 -9.47 -10.94
N SER A 148 4.09 -10.18 -10.00
CA SER A 148 3.19 -9.64 -8.98
C SER A 148 3.71 -9.99 -7.58
N SER A 149 3.55 -9.05 -6.64
CA SER A 149 3.77 -9.37 -5.23
C SER A 149 2.83 -10.45 -4.69
N LEU A 150 1.69 -10.70 -5.39
CA LEU A 150 0.77 -11.80 -5.06
C LEU A 150 1.26 -13.18 -5.55
N ASP A 151 2.35 -13.27 -6.33
CA ASP A 151 2.97 -14.53 -6.70
C ASP A 151 3.69 -15.22 -5.52
N ASN A 152 3.95 -14.47 -4.44
CA ASN A 152 4.40 -14.96 -3.16
C ASN A 152 3.21 -15.15 -2.21
N GLU A 153 3.08 -16.34 -1.60
CA GLU A 153 1.91 -16.67 -0.76
C GLU A 153 1.82 -15.85 0.53
N GLU A 154 2.95 -15.49 1.14
CA GLU A 154 2.97 -14.65 2.34
C GLU A 154 2.53 -13.22 2.01
N ASN A 155 3.05 -12.68 0.90
CA ASN A 155 2.63 -11.37 0.39
C ASN A 155 1.15 -11.36 0.00
N ALA A 156 0.68 -12.42 -0.67
CA ALA A 156 -0.73 -12.56 -1.06
C ALA A 156 -1.66 -12.58 0.16
N ALA A 157 -1.29 -13.33 1.20
CA ALA A 157 -2.05 -13.37 2.46
C ALA A 157 -2.05 -12.00 3.16
N PHE A 158 -0.89 -11.32 3.20
CA PHE A 158 -0.77 -9.97 3.75
C PHE A 158 -1.66 -8.97 2.98
N ILE A 159 -1.56 -8.94 1.65
CA ILE A 159 -2.34 -8.04 0.78
C ILE A 159 -3.84 -8.30 0.96
N LYS A 160 -4.26 -9.56 0.93
CA LYS A 160 -5.67 -9.93 1.14
C LYS A 160 -6.20 -9.44 2.48
N ASN A 161 -5.43 -9.58 3.54
CA ASN A 161 -5.80 -9.08 4.87
C ASN A 161 -5.87 -7.54 4.90
N ALA A 162 -4.87 -6.87 4.30
CA ALA A 162 -4.81 -5.41 4.23
C ALA A 162 -6.00 -4.81 3.45
N LEU A 163 -6.53 -5.54 2.45
CA LEU A 163 -7.63 -5.10 1.60
C LEU A 163 -9.02 -5.61 2.04
N ALA A 164 -9.11 -6.37 3.14
CA ALA A 164 -10.34 -7.07 3.55
C ALA A 164 -11.57 -6.15 3.65
N ASN A 165 -11.39 -4.93 4.15
CA ASN A 165 -12.47 -3.96 4.32
C ASN A 165 -12.50 -2.87 3.23
N THR A 166 -11.63 -2.94 2.21
CA THR A 166 -11.51 -1.91 1.17
C THR A 166 -12.79 -1.76 0.36
N LYS A 167 -13.29 -0.55 0.25
CA LYS A 167 -14.42 -0.16 -0.61
C LYS A 167 -13.95 0.30 -1.98
N THR A 168 -12.79 0.97 -2.05
CA THR A 168 -12.16 1.41 -3.29
C THR A 168 -10.66 1.21 -3.22
N LEU A 169 -10.08 0.55 -4.21
CA LEU A 169 -8.64 0.38 -4.40
C LEU A 169 -8.21 1.13 -5.66
N ASP A 170 -7.46 2.21 -5.48
CA ASP A 170 -6.76 2.87 -6.59
C ASP A 170 -5.47 2.10 -6.88
N VAL A 171 -5.15 1.85 -8.17
CA VAL A 171 -3.95 1.10 -8.59
C VAL A 171 -3.22 1.88 -9.67
N CYS A 172 -1.90 2.02 -9.55
CA CYS A 172 -1.03 2.61 -10.56
C CYS A 172 0.41 2.06 -10.45
N GLY A 173 1.32 2.50 -11.31
CA GLY A 173 2.73 2.16 -11.21
C GLY A 173 3.40 1.79 -12.53
N VAL A 174 4.41 0.91 -12.49
CA VAL A 174 5.31 0.54 -13.61
C VAL A 174 5.54 -0.97 -13.60
N VAL A 175 5.50 -1.70 -14.69
CA VAL A 175 5.04 -1.39 -16.04
C VAL A 175 3.60 -1.86 -16.18
N GLY A 176 2.75 -1.07 -16.82
CA GLY A 176 1.32 -1.36 -16.92
C GLY A 176 0.99 -2.75 -17.45
N THR A 177 1.53 -3.14 -18.62
CA THR A 177 1.29 -4.46 -19.25
C THR A 177 2.05 -5.61 -18.55
N VAL A 178 2.94 -5.35 -17.62
CA VAL A 178 3.73 -6.37 -16.90
C VAL A 178 3.33 -6.39 -15.42
N CYS A 179 4.05 -5.67 -14.57
CA CYS A 179 3.86 -5.77 -13.11
C CYS A 179 2.48 -5.26 -12.66
N VAL A 180 1.97 -4.15 -13.21
CA VAL A 180 0.65 -3.63 -12.83
C VAL A 180 -0.46 -4.61 -13.27
N GLN A 181 -0.44 -5.09 -14.50
CA GLN A 181 -1.44 -6.03 -15.00
C GLN A 181 -1.40 -7.37 -14.25
N ASN A 182 -0.20 -7.90 -13.96
CA ASN A 182 -0.08 -9.14 -13.18
C ASN A 182 -0.52 -8.93 -11.71
N THR A 183 -0.26 -7.76 -11.13
CA THR A 183 -0.81 -7.40 -9.80
C THR A 183 -2.34 -7.37 -9.84
N LEU A 184 -2.95 -6.72 -10.84
CA LEU A 184 -4.41 -6.71 -11.01
C LEU A 184 -4.99 -8.12 -11.19
N LYS A 185 -4.36 -8.98 -12.01
CA LYS A 185 -4.74 -10.38 -12.15
C LYS A 185 -4.67 -11.11 -10.81
N GLY A 186 -3.54 -11.00 -10.10
CA GLY A 186 -3.36 -11.63 -8.80
C GLY A 186 -4.39 -11.19 -7.76
N LEU A 187 -4.73 -9.89 -7.73
CA LEU A 187 -5.77 -9.35 -6.85
C LEU A 187 -7.14 -10.00 -7.10
N ILE A 188 -7.49 -10.24 -8.37
CA ILE A 188 -8.75 -10.85 -8.77
C ILE A 188 -8.71 -12.37 -8.53
N GLU A 189 -7.70 -13.07 -9.03
CA GLU A 189 -7.59 -14.52 -8.98
C GLU A 189 -7.45 -15.07 -7.56
N LYS A 190 -6.78 -14.34 -6.68
CA LYS A 190 -6.65 -14.69 -5.25
C LYS A 190 -7.78 -14.14 -4.39
N GLU A 191 -8.80 -13.53 -5.01
CA GLU A 191 -9.96 -12.96 -4.32
C GLU A 191 -9.56 -11.96 -3.21
N ALA A 192 -8.51 -11.19 -3.44
CA ALA A 192 -8.07 -10.17 -2.49
C ALA A 192 -9.00 -8.96 -2.49
N ILE A 193 -9.59 -8.65 -3.64
CA ILE A 193 -10.60 -7.59 -3.80
C ILE A 193 -11.48 -7.87 -5.02
N ALA A 194 -12.75 -7.48 -4.97
CA ALA A 194 -13.66 -7.58 -6.13
C ALA A 194 -13.24 -6.60 -7.24
N PRO A 195 -13.29 -7.00 -8.53
CA PRO A 195 -12.94 -6.13 -9.66
C PRO A 195 -13.69 -4.79 -9.66
N SER A 196 -14.96 -4.77 -9.27
CA SER A 196 -15.80 -3.58 -9.21
C SER A 196 -15.36 -2.53 -8.17
N LYS A 197 -14.42 -2.88 -7.30
CA LYS A 197 -13.82 -1.98 -6.30
C LYS A 197 -12.48 -1.42 -6.75
N ILE A 198 -11.93 -1.89 -7.87
CA ILE A 198 -10.62 -1.47 -8.38
C ILE A 198 -10.80 -0.28 -9.32
N ASN A 199 -10.01 0.76 -9.13
CA ASN A 199 -9.91 1.92 -10.01
C ASN A 199 -8.46 2.06 -10.49
N VAL A 200 -8.24 1.94 -11.80
CA VAL A 200 -6.90 2.05 -12.38
C VAL A 200 -6.60 3.52 -12.71
N LEU A 201 -5.55 4.06 -12.09
CA LEU A 201 -5.10 5.43 -12.33
C LEU A 201 -4.15 5.47 -13.53
N TYR A 202 -4.69 5.40 -14.76
CA TYR A 202 -3.92 5.34 -16.00
C TYR A 202 -2.92 6.50 -16.14
N GLN A 203 -3.27 7.70 -15.70
CA GLN A 203 -2.40 8.88 -15.74
C GLN A 203 -1.14 8.75 -14.89
N TYR A 204 -1.10 7.80 -13.94
CA TYR A 204 0.06 7.50 -13.10
C TYR A 204 0.62 6.10 -13.35
N THR A 205 0.26 5.50 -14.48
CA THR A 205 0.75 4.19 -14.91
C THR A 205 1.60 4.34 -16.17
N ALA A 206 2.88 3.92 -16.12
CA ALA A 206 3.79 4.00 -17.24
C ALA A 206 3.83 2.71 -18.05
N GLN A 207 4.07 2.82 -19.36
CA GLN A 207 4.12 1.73 -20.32
C GLN A 207 5.39 1.82 -21.17
N PHE A 208 5.79 0.72 -21.81
CA PHE A 208 6.94 0.73 -22.71
C PHE A 208 6.71 1.57 -23.95
N ASP A 209 5.48 1.57 -24.48
CA ASP A 209 5.07 2.33 -25.68
C ASP A 209 3.55 2.52 -25.74
N ASP A 210 3.07 3.29 -26.72
CA ASP A 210 1.65 3.58 -26.93
C ASP A 210 0.82 2.32 -27.26
N LYS A 211 1.42 1.31 -27.89
CA LYS A 211 0.74 0.05 -28.18
C LYS A 211 0.48 -0.73 -26.89
N ALA A 212 1.49 -0.84 -26.03
CA ALA A 212 1.36 -1.45 -24.71
C ALA A 212 0.32 -0.70 -23.84
N GLU A 213 0.26 0.63 -23.93
CA GLU A 213 -0.76 1.43 -23.23
C GLU A 213 -2.17 1.09 -23.72
N ALA A 214 -2.39 1.00 -25.03
CA ALA A 214 -3.67 0.62 -25.59
C ALA A 214 -4.09 -0.80 -25.20
N GLU A 215 -3.18 -1.76 -25.25
CA GLU A 215 -3.41 -3.16 -24.84
C GLU A 215 -3.76 -3.26 -23.36
N PHE A 216 -3.07 -2.53 -22.50
CA PHE A 216 -3.35 -2.47 -21.08
C PHE A 216 -4.74 -1.91 -20.78
N ILE A 217 -5.11 -0.78 -21.42
CA ILE A 217 -6.42 -0.17 -21.25
C ILE A 217 -7.53 -1.12 -21.70
N GLU A 218 -7.39 -1.79 -22.84
CA GLU A 218 -8.39 -2.77 -23.31
C GLU A 218 -8.52 -3.96 -22.37
N TRP A 219 -7.39 -4.46 -21.86
CA TRP A 219 -7.42 -5.52 -20.86
C TRP A 219 -8.15 -5.08 -19.58
N CYS A 220 -7.86 -3.87 -19.07
CA CYS A 220 -8.54 -3.32 -17.88
C CYS A 220 -10.05 -3.20 -18.11
N LYS A 221 -10.49 -2.66 -19.23
CA LYS A 221 -11.93 -2.55 -19.57
C LYS A 221 -12.64 -3.90 -19.61
N ALA A 222 -11.94 -4.95 -20.00
CA ALA A 222 -12.51 -6.30 -20.05
C ALA A 222 -12.59 -6.98 -18.70
N ASN A 223 -11.69 -6.69 -17.76
CA ASN A 223 -11.50 -7.44 -16.52
C ASN A 223 -11.80 -6.63 -15.24
N ILE A 224 -11.74 -5.31 -15.30
CA ILE A 224 -12.01 -4.38 -14.18
C ILE A 224 -13.35 -3.68 -14.48
N LYS A 225 -14.41 -4.02 -13.74
CA LYS A 225 -15.77 -3.48 -13.97
C LYS A 225 -16.37 -2.96 -12.67
#